data_9dc81c75d9e310ccde1253fbf59a8412
#
_entry.id   9dc81c75d9e310ccde1253fbf59a8412
#
_cell.length_a   1.000
_cell.length_b   1.000
_cell.length_c   1.000
_cell.angle_alpha   90.00
_cell.angle_beta   90.00
_cell.angle_gamma   90.00
#
_symmetry.space_group_name_H-M   'P 1'
#
loop_
_entity.id
_entity.type
_entity.pdbx_description
1 polymer ?
#
loop_
_entity_poly.entity_id
_entity_poly.type
_entity_poly.pdbx_seq_one_letter_code
_entity_poly.pdbx_strand_id
1 'polypeptide(L)'
;MPLLKYIPRVEIKSHSASIIPAKTKFTAKKQAKSLITLDEIYRKLIALGADRSTFILGIGGGIVTDIAGFVASTYMRGVEFGFITTTLLGSVDASVGGKNGVNIGGFKNMVGTFSQPKFVICDVNLLHTLPAKEFRAGLAEVIKTAILGDSELFEMLEHTSCKELRKNDTLLEEI
;
A
#
# COMPACT_ATOMS: atom_id res chain seq x y z
N MET A 1 -17.08 2.12 13.85
CA MET A 1 -17.05 0.65 13.69
C MET A 1 -15.62 0.29 13.28
N PRO A 2 -14.80 -0.34 14.13
CA PRO A 2 -13.38 -0.49 13.82
C PRO A 2 -13.19 -1.38 12.58
N LEU A 3 -12.44 -0.88 11.60
CA LEU A 3 -12.07 -1.52 10.33
C LEU A 3 -11.37 -2.90 10.50
N LEU A 4 -10.95 -3.23 11.70
CA LEU A 4 -10.33 -4.52 12.05
C LEU A 4 -11.29 -5.73 12.03
N LYS A 5 -12.59 -5.55 11.77
CA LYS A 5 -13.57 -6.65 11.70
C LYS A 5 -13.70 -7.32 10.33
N TYR A 6 -12.98 -6.86 9.33
CA TYR A 6 -13.06 -7.44 7.99
C TYR A 6 -11.72 -8.01 7.48
N ILE A 7 -10.93 -8.59 8.39
CA ILE A 7 -9.90 -9.54 7.96
C ILE A 7 -10.58 -10.91 7.97
N PRO A 8 -10.93 -11.50 6.81
CA PRO A 8 -11.30 -12.90 6.80
C PRO A 8 -10.12 -13.64 7.43
N ARG A 9 -10.38 -14.50 8.43
CA ARG A 9 -9.40 -15.39 9.00
C ARG A 9 -8.64 -16.05 7.85
N VAL A 10 -7.43 -15.60 7.60
CA VAL A 10 -6.55 -16.24 6.64
C VAL A 10 -6.13 -17.54 7.30
N GLU A 11 -6.83 -18.62 7.00
CA GLU A 11 -6.30 -19.95 7.23
C GLU A 11 -5.10 -20.12 6.28
N ILE A 12 -3.91 -19.94 6.83
CA ILE A 12 -2.69 -20.36 6.16
C ILE A 12 -2.74 -21.89 6.14
N LYS A 13 -3.35 -22.46 5.11
CA LYS A 13 -3.17 -23.87 4.80
C LYS A 13 -1.72 -24.04 4.40
N SER A 14 -0.92 -24.58 5.31
CA SER A 14 0.46 -24.97 5.09
C SER A 14 0.52 -26.11 4.06
N HIS A 15 0.54 -25.78 2.79
CA HIS A 15 1.20 -26.60 1.80
C HIS A 15 2.57 -25.97 1.63
N SER A 16 3.59 -26.66 2.10
CA SER A 16 5.05 -26.44 1.94
C SER A 16 5.43 -25.17 1.10
N ALA A 17 5.05 -24.00 1.57
CA ALA A 17 5.52 -22.77 1.02
C ALA A 17 6.92 -22.52 1.59
N SER A 18 7.95 -22.78 0.80
CA SER A 18 9.27 -22.26 1.09
C SER A 18 9.17 -20.74 1.04
N ILE A 19 9.08 -20.09 2.21
CA ILE A 19 9.20 -18.64 2.31
C ILE A 19 10.63 -18.33 1.89
N ILE A 20 10.83 -17.93 0.66
CA ILE A 20 12.07 -17.30 0.20
C ILE A 20 11.93 -15.82 0.56
N PRO A 21 12.58 -15.32 1.62
CA PRO A 21 12.52 -13.91 1.98
C PRO A 21 13.42 -13.12 1.01
N ALA A 22 12.99 -12.96 -0.21
CA ALA A 22 13.65 -12.10 -1.17
C ALA A 22 13.34 -10.64 -0.82
N LYS A 23 14.15 -10.07 0.07
CA LYS A 23 14.07 -8.64 0.40
C LYS A 23 14.60 -7.81 -0.76
N THR A 24 13.73 -7.35 -1.62
CA THR A 24 14.07 -6.32 -2.59
C THR A 24 13.79 -4.95 -1.95
N LYS A 25 14.83 -4.31 -1.42
CA LYS A 25 14.73 -2.93 -0.90
C LYS A 25 14.72 -1.97 -2.08
N PHE A 26 13.67 -1.18 -2.21
CA PHE A 26 13.64 -0.02 -3.10
C PHE A 26 13.76 1.25 -2.27
N THR A 27 14.63 2.17 -2.70
CA THR A 27 14.56 3.52 -2.20
C THR A 27 13.35 4.17 -2.85
N ALA A 28 12.32 4.48 -2.06
CA ALA A 28 11.07 5.09 -2.52
C ALA A 28 11.28 6.53 -3.00
N LYS A 29 12.07 6.71 -4.09
CA LYS A 29 12.15 7.96 -4.82
C LYS A 29 11.11 7.92 -5.94
N LYS A 30 10.56 9.08 -6.31
CA LYS A 30 9.58 9.25 -7.40
C LYS A 30 10.03 8.60 -8.72
N GLN A 31 11.35 8.51 -8.95
CA GLN A 31 11.99 7.85 -10.10
C GLN A 31 11.92 6.31 -10.04
N ALA A 32 11.72 5.73 -8.84
CA ALA A 32 11.58 4.28 -8.69
C ALA A 32 10.26 3.73 -9.28
N LYS A 33 9.23 4.58 -9.42
CA LYS A 33 7.94 4.20 -10.00
C LYS A 33 8.01 4.22 -11.53
N SER A 34 8.77 3.29 -12.14
CA SER A 34 9.07 3.26 -13.58
C SER A 34 9.09 1.85 -14.15
N LEU A 35 8.97 1.72 -15.49
CA LEU A 35 9.11 0.44 -16.18
C LEU A 35 10.50 -0.20 -15.98
N ILE A 36 11.55 0.61 -15.85
CA ILE A 36 12.91 0.12 -15.59
C ILE A 36 12.95 -0.64 -14.26
N THR A 37 12.34 -0.08 -13.22
CA THR A 37 12.24 -0.75 -11.91
C THR A 37 11.45 -2.05 -11.99
N LEU A 38 10.39 -2.09 -12.80
CA LEU A 38 9.63 -3.33 -13.01
C LEU A 38 10.49 -4.41 -13.66
N ASP A 39 11.25 -4.09 -14.71
CA ASP A 39 12.16 -5.03 -15.38
C ASP A 39 13.19 -5.60 -14.39
N GLU A 40 13.78 -4.76 -13.56
CA GLU A 40 14.71 -5.21 -12.51
C GLU A 40 14.06 -6.18 -11.51
N ILE A 41 12.80 -5.92 -11.13
CA ILE A 41 12.06 -6.79 -10.22
C ILE A 41 11.75 -8.12 -10.90
N TYR A 42 11.26 -8.11 -12.14
CA TYR A 42 10.95 -9.34 -12.88
C TYR A 42 12.19 -10.21 -13.04
N ARG A 43 13.34 -9.64 -13.40
CA ARG A 43 14.62 -10.40 -13.50
C ARG A 43 14.99 -11.05 -12.17
N LYS A 44 14.78 -10.35 -11.05
CA LYS A 44 15.04 -10.92 -9.72
C LYS A 44 14.07 -12.05 -9.39
N LEU A 45 12.78 -11.89 -9.68
CA LEU A 45 11.79 -12.94 -9.45
C LEU A 45 12.13 -14.21 -10.27
N ILE A 46 12.50 -14.04 -11.55
CA ILE A 46 12.94 -15.15 -12.41
C ILE A 46 14.18 -15.82 -11.84
N ALA A 47 15.20 -15.05 -11.45
CA ALA A 47 16.44 -15.59 -10.88
C ALA A 47 16.23 -16.34 -9.55
N LEU A 48 15.18 -16.00 -8.81
CA LEU A 48 14.77 -16.67 -7.56
C LEU A 48 13.88 -17.90 -7.80
N GLY A 49 13.54 -18.23 -9.06
CA GLY A 49 12.64 -19.34 -9.38
C GLY A 49 11.19 -19.09 -8.96
N ALA A 50 10.78 -17.81 -8.84
CA ALA A 50 9.41 -17.49 -8.53
C ALA A 50 8.45 -18.04 -9.61
N ASP A 51 7.41 -18.72 -9.19
CA ASP A 51 6.42 -19.37 -10.03
C ASP A 51 4.99 -18.81 -9.82
N ARG A 52 3.98 -19.46 -10.37
CA ARG A 52 2.58 -19.03 -10.25
C ARG A 52 1.99 -19.15 -8.85
N SER A 53 2.62 -19.89 -7.95
CA SER A 53 2.21 -20.01 -6.54
C SER A 53 2.84 -18.93 -5.66
N THR A 54 3.72 -18.10 -6.22
CA THR A 54 4.40 -17.01 -5.51
C THR A 54 3.39 -15.98 -5.02
N PHE A 55 3.54 -15.57 -3.76
CA PHE A 55 2.78 -14.46 -3.19
C PHE A 55 3.70 -13.23 -3.07
N ILE A 56 3.25 -12.07 -3.56
CA ILE A 56 4.00 -10.81 -3.46
C ILE A 56 3.44 -9.98 -2.32
N LEU A 57 4.29 -9.67 -1.32
CA LEU A 57 3.95 -8.78 -0.22
C LEU A 57 4.63 -7.42 -0.40
N GLY A 58 3.84 -6.37 -0.64
CA GLY A 58 4.30 -5.00 -0.70
C GLY A 58 4.28 -4.35 0.69
N ILE A 59 5.46 -4.00 1.24
CA ILE A 59 5.57 -3.33 2.54
C ILE A 59 6.12 -1.93 2.32
N GLY A 60 5.29 -0.90 2.49
CA GLY A 60 5.70 0.49 2.25
C GLY A 60 4.56 1.48 2.04
N GLY A 61 4.89 2.65 1.51
CA GLY A 61 3.91 3.67 1.11
C GLY A 61 3.41 3.47 -0.32
N GLY A 62 2.61 4.40 -0.83
CA GLY A 62 1.91 4.31 -2.11
C GLY A 62 2.79 3.95 -3.31
N ILE A 63 4.05 4.41 -3.38
CA ILE A 63 4.97 4.00 -4.46
C ILE A 63 5.25 2.50 -4.42
N VAL A 64 5.39 1.93 -3.22
CA VAL A 64 5.67 0.50 -3.04
C VAL A 64 4.44 -0.34 -3.35
N THR A 65 3.26 0.08 -2.88
CA THR A 65 2.00 -0.62 -3.17
C THR A 65 1.70 -0.63 -4.67
N ASP A 66 1.83 0.52 -5.34
CA ASP A 66 1.66 0.63 -6.79
C ASP A 66 2.58 -0.31 -7.59
N ILE A 67 3.88 -0.33 -7.23
CA ILE A 67 4.87 -1.19 -7.91
C ILE A 67 4.58 -2.67 -7.62
N ALA A 68 4.36 -3.02 -6.35
CA ALA A 68 4.12 -4.40 -5.95
C ALA A 68 2.84 -4.96 -6.59
N GLY A 69 1.76 -4.18 -6.59
CA GLY A 69 0.51 -4.58 -7.23
C GLY A 69 0.63 -4.70 -8.75
N PHE A 70 1.35 -3.78 -9.41
CA PHE A 70 1.60 -3.88 -10.85
C PHE A 70 2.45 -5.11 -11.19
N VAL A 71 3.55 -5.34 -10.45
CA VAL A 71 4.39 -6.54 -10.64
C VAL A 71 3.55 -7.79 -10.47
N ALA A 72 2.79 -7.88 -9.38
CA ALA A 72 1.98 -9.05 -9.09
C ALA A 72 0.92 -9.32 -10.17
N SER A 73 0.24 -8.28 -10.64
CA SER A 73 -0.82 -8.41 -11.66
C SER A 73 -0.30 -8.77 -13.05
N THR A 74 0.99 -8.60 -13.30
CA THR A 74 1.60 -8.83 -14.64
C THR A 74 2.60 -9.97 -14.66
N TYR A 75 3.31 -10.26 -13.55
CA TYR A 75 4.24 -11.39 -13.46
C TYR A 75 3.49 -12.71 -13.69
N MET A 76 3.98 -13.54 -14.63
CA MET A 76 3.35 -14.80 -15.04
C MET A 76 1.84 -14.70 -15.38
N ARG A 77 1.37 -13.51 -15.79
CA ARG A 77 -0.02 -13.12 -16.07
C ARG A 77 -0.91 -12.98 -14.84
N GLY A 78 -0.29 -12.79 -13.68
CA GLY A 78 -0.92 -12.55 -12.39
C GLY A 78 -0.55 -13.58 -11.34
N VAL A 79 -0.06 -13.10 -10.21
CA VAL A 79 0.16 -13.85 -8.98
C VAL A 79 -0.54 -13.14 -7.82
N GLU A 80 -0.79 -13.84 -6.73
CA GLU A 80 -1.46 -13.26 -5.57
C GLU A 80 -0.57 -12.25 -4.85
N PHE A 81 -1.18 -11.23 -4.24
CA PHE A 81 -0.45 -10.20 -3.51
C PHE A 81 -1.26 -9.60 -2.37
N GLY A 82 -0.56 -8.93 -1.46
CA GLY A 82 -1.14 -8.15 -0.36
C GLY A 82 -0.23 -6.98 0.01
N PHE A 83 -0.75 -6.09 0.86
CA PHE A 83 -0.02 -4.91 1.29
C PHE A 83 0.06 -4.80 2.81
N ILE A 84 1.19 -4.28 3.29
CA ILE A 84 1.34 -3.69 4.63
C ILE A 84 1.74 -2.23 4.41
N THR A 85 0.83 -1.31 4.69
CA THR A 85 1.05 0.11 4.46
C THR A 85 1.85 0.72 5.60
N THR A 86 2.79 1.59 5.25
CA THR A 86 3.66 2.28 6.23
C THR A 86 3.53 3.80 6.17
N THR A 87 2.57 4.31 5.41
CA THR A 87 2.26 5.74 5.31
C THR A 87 0.76 5.95 5.34
N LEU A 88 0.31 7.07 5.89
CA LEU A 88 -1.11 7.40 5.93
C LEU A 88 -1.74 7.40 4.53
N LEU A 89 -1.08 8.03 3.54
CA LEU A 89 -1.52 8.00 2.14
C LEU A 89 -1.64 6.57 1.58
N GLY A 90 -0.73 5.69 1.97
CA GLY A 90 -0.81 4.27 1.60
C GLY A 90 -2.03 3.59 2.18
N SER A 91 -2.38 3.89 3.44
CA SER A 91 -3.50 3.27 4.14
C SER A 91 -4.86 3.72 3.60
N VAL A 92 -5.04 5.01 3.38
CA VAL A 92 -6.36 5.60 3.09
C VAL A 92 -6.69 5.78 1.61
N ASP A 93 -5.70 5.72 0.72
CA ASP A 93 -5.90 5.98 -0.72
C ASP A 93 -5.15 4.96 -1.61
N ALA A 94 -3.82 4.91 -1.54
CA ALA A 94 -3.03 4.22 -2.57
C ALA A 94 -3.17 2.69 -2.56
N SER A 95 -3.54 2.06 -1.45
CA SER A 95 -3.80 0.61 -1.37
C SER A 95 -5.25 0.23 -1.66
N VAL A 96 -6.13 1.22 -1.83
CA VAL A 96 -7.58 1.05 -1.99
C VAL A 96 -7.96 1.19 -3.46
N GLY A 97 -8.95 0.43 -3.91
CA GLY A 97 -9.49 0.53 -5.26
C GLY A 97 -8.72 -0.24 -6.35
N GLY A 98 -7.65 -0.98 -5.98
CA GLY A 98 -6.92 -1.87 -6.89
C GLY A 98 -6.18 -1.19 -8.04
N LYS A 99 -5.97 0.12 -7.97
CA LYS A 99 -5.23 0.89 -8.98
C LYS A 99 -3.74 0.72 -8.75
N ASN A 100 -3.08 0.00 -9.65
CA ASN A 100 -1.64 -0.22 -9.60
C ASN A 100 -1.01 0.37 -10.85
N GLY A 101 0.10 1.10 -10.74
CA GLY A 101 0.64 1.73 -11.93
C GLY A 101 2.02 2.34 -11.76
N VAL A 102 2.60 2.73 -12.89
CA VAL A 102 3.91 3.35 -12.98
C VAL A 102 3.89 4.60 -13.86
N ASN A 103 4.94 5.37 -13.75
CA ASN A 103 5.16 6.57 -14.54
C ASN A 103 5.93 6.24 -15.82
N ILE A 104 5.62 6.92 -16.90
CA ILE A 104 6.31 6.79 -18.18
C ILE A 104 6.48 8.17 -18.83
N GLY A 105 7.66 8.45 -19.36
CA GLY A 105 7.91 9.66 -20.14
C GLY A 105 7.58 10.98 -19.42
N GLY A 106 7.71 11.03 -18.09
CA GLY A 106 7.35 12.20 -17.28
C GLY A 106 5.87 12.26 -16.87
N PHE A 107 5.01 11.44 -17.44
CA PHE A 107 3.60 11.32 -17.08
C PHE A 107 3.40 10.35 -15.92
N LYS A 108 2.50 10.71 -14.97
CA LYS A 108 2.22 9.89 -13.79
C LYS A 108 1.09 8.91 -14.07
N ASN A 109 1.24 7.66 -13.59
CA ASN A 109 0.19 6.65 -13.53
C ASN A 109 -0.48 6.32 -14.88
N MET A 110 0.23 6.52 -16.00
CA MET A 110 -0.35 6.30 -17.33
C MET A 110 -0.37 4.83 -17.75
N VAL A 111 0.47 4.01 -17.13
CA VAL A 111 0.54 2.58 -17.37
C VAL A 111 0.27 1.84 -16.08
N GLY A 112 -0.71 0.95 -16.10
CA GLY A 112 -1.15 0.28 -14.88
C GLY A 112 -2.17 -0.83 -15.12
N THR A 113 -2.61 -1.39 -14.01
CA THR A 113 -3.62 -2.45 -13.97
C THR A 113 -4.66 -2.13 -12.89
N PHE A 114 -5.84 -2.73 -13.03
CA PHE A 114 -6.82 -2.81 -11.95
C PHE A 114 -6.77 -4.24 -11.40
N SER A 115 -6.20 -4.39 -10.21
CA SER A 115 -6.10 -5.67 -9.53
C SER A 115 -6.14 -5.47 -8.02
N GLN A 116 -7.05 -6.18 -7.35
CA GLN A 116 -7.25 -6.06 -5.91
C GLN A 116 -6.25 -6.93 -5.14
N PRO A 117 -5.65 -6.42 -4.06
CA PRO A 117 -4.85 -7.23 -3.15
C PRO A 117 -5.75 -8.21 -2.39
N LYS A 118 -5.20 -9.33 -1.94
CA LYS A 118 -5.90 -10.28 -1.06
C LYS A 118 -6.19 -9.71 0.32
N PHE A 119 -5.32 -8.81 0.79
CA PHE A 119 -5.49 -8.06 2.02
C PHE A 119 -4.67 -6.77 2.00
N VAL A 120 -5.08 -5.82 2.82
CA VAL A 120 -4.30 -4.64 3.19
C VAL A 120 -4.23 -4.59 4.71
N ILE A 121 -3.03 -4.51 5.26
CA ILE A 121 -2.81 -4.32 6.69
C ILE A 121 -2.38 -2.87 6.91
N CYS A 122 -3.17 -2.14 7.69
CA CYS A 122 -2.90 -0.79 8.16
C CYS A 122 -2.64 -0.87 9.66
N ASP A 123 -1.40 -0.65 10.07
CA ASP A 123 -0.99 -0.62 11.48
C ASP A 123 -0.58 0.81 11.84
N VAL A 124 -1.34 1.44 12.73
CA VAL A 124 -1.11 2.83 13.14
C VAL A 124 0.28 3.02 13.78
N ASN A 125 0.83 1.96 14.40
CA ASN A 125 2.18 2.00 14.97
C ASN A 125 3.25 2.29 13.90
N LEU A 126 3.04 1.90 12.66
CA LEU A 126 3.96 2.18 11.56
C LEU A 126 3.96 3.66 11.15
N LEU A 127 2.93 4.43 11.55
CA LEU A 127 2.81 5.86 11.26
C LEU A 127 3.61 6.73 12.24
N HIS A 128 4.00 6.22 13.40
CA HIS A 128 4.73 7.01 14.43
C HIS A 128 6.06 7.55 13.91
N THR A 129 6.75 6.81 13.04
CA THR A 129 8.03 7.23 12.44
C THR A 129 7.87 8.01 11.14
N LEU A 130 6.62 8.18 10.64
CA LEU A 130 6.36 8.87 9.39
C LEU A 130 6.71 10.37 9.50
N PRO A 131 7.51 10.94 8.58
CA PRO A 131 7.80 12.38 8.60
C PRO A 131 6.52 13.21 8.55
N ALA A 132 6.49 14.34 9.26
CA ALA A 132 5.31 15.20 9.35
C ALA A 132 4.79 15.69 7.98
N LYS A 133 5.68 15.87 7.01
CA LYS A 133 5.32 16.23 5.63
C LYS A 133 4.51 15.13 4.96
N GLU A 134 4.95 13.89 5.08
CA GLU A 134 4.29 12.72 4.47
C GLU A 134 2.96 12.41 5.19
N PHE A 135 2.90 12.61 6.50
CA PHE A 135 1.64 12.49 7.25
C PHE A 135 0.60 13.50 6.75
N ARG A 136 1.00 14.79 6.60
CA ARG A 136 0.09 15.82 6.08
C ARG A 136 -0.37 15.54 4.64
N ALA A 137 0.49 14.93 3.82
CA ALA A 137 0.10 14.53 2.47
C ALA A 137 -1.02 13.47 2.47
N GLY A 138 -0.93 12.49 3.38
CA GLY A 138 -2.01 11.51 3.58
C GLY A 138 -3.27 12.13 4.17
N LEU A 139 -3.12 13.04 5.14
CA LEU A 139 -4.24 13.73 5.78
C LEU A 139 -5.10 14.53 4.78
N ALA A 140 -4.51 15.05 3.71
CA ALA A 140 -5.26 15.72 2.66
C ALA A 140 -6.26 14.78 1.96
N GLU A 141 -5.91 13.51 1.77
CA GLU A 141 -6.82 12.50 1.21
C GLU A 141 -7.89 12.07 2.22
N VAL A 142 -7.54 12.01 3.51
CA VAL A 142 -8.52 11.75 4.58
C VAL A 142 -9.59 12.85 4.59
N ILE A 143 -9.17 14.12 4.59
CA ILE A 143 -10.08 15.27 4.55
C ILE A 143 -10.96 15.22 3.29
N LYS A 144 -10.38 14.94 2.12
CA LYS A 144 -11.13 14.79 0.88
C LYS A 144 -12.22 13.72 1.01
N THR A 145 -11.90 12.57 1.57
CA THR A 145 -12.85 11.46 1.73
C THR A 145 -13.94 11.80 2.74
N ALA A 146 -13.59 12.44 3.85
CA ALA A 146 -14.54 12.92 4.86
C ALA A 146 -15.55 13.91 4.27
N ILE A 147 -15.09 14.91 3.50
CA ILE A 147 -15.97 15.87 2.81
C ILE A 147 -16.96 15.18 1.86
N LEU A 148 -16.54 14.08 1.22
CA LEU A 148 -17.35 13.40 0.22
C LEU A 148 -18.40 12.45 0.83
N GLY A 149 -18.20 11.95 2.03
CA GLY A 149 -19.09 10.89 2.52
C GLY A 149 -19.11 10.60 4.01
N ASP A 150 -18.38 11.36 4.84
CA ASP A 150 -18.32 11.11 6.28
C ASP A 150 -18.27 12.43 7.08
N SER A 151 -19.43 12.93 7.45
CA SER A 151 -19.54 14.19 8.20
C SER A 151 -19.03 14.08 9.63
N GLU A 152 -19.09 12.90 10.26
CA GLU A 152 -18.60 12.70 11.63
C GLU A 152 -17.07 12.73 11.64
N LEU A 153 -16.45 12.05 10.68
CA LEU A 153 -15.01 12.14 10.48
C LEU A 153 -14.57 13.57 10.16
N PHE A 154 -15.34 14.30 9.33
CA PHE A 154 -14.99 15.69 9.00
C PHE A 154 -15.05 16.59 10.25
N GLU A 155 -16.09 16.50 11.07
CA GLU A 155 -16.23 17.24 12.32
C GLU A 155 -15.09 16.92 13.30
N MET A 156 -14.72 15.65 13.44
CA MET A 156 -13.58 15.23 14.26
C MET A 156 -12.29 15.89 13.77
N LEU A 157 -12.06 15.93 12.47
CA LEU A 157 -10.87 16.54 11.87
C LEU A 157 -10.83 18.07 12.03
N GLU A 158 -11.97 18.77 12.01
CA GLU A 158 -12.04 20.22 12.27
C GLU A 158 -11.60 20.59 13.68
N HIS A 159 -11.91 19.73 14.64
CA HIS A 159 -11.62 19.96 16.06
C HIS A 159 -10.30 19.36 16.54
N THR A 160 -9.57 18.62 15.68
CA THR A 160 -8.34 17.91 16.03
C THR A 160 -7.13 18.48 15.31
N SER A 161 -6.13 18.94 16.05
CA SER A 161 -4.89 19.39 15.41
C SER A 161 -4.11 18.23 14.80
N CYS A 162 -3.43 18.48 13.67
CA CYS A 162 -2.55 17.48 13.04
C CYS A 162 -1.49 16.90 14.00
N LYS A 163 -1.04 17.69 14.99
CA LYS A 163 -0.06 17.25 16.00
C LYS A 163 -0.69 16.28 17.00
N GLU A 164 -1.91 16.52 17.38
CA GLU A 164 -2.69 15.68 18.29
C GLU A 164 -3.04 14.36 17.60
N LEU A 165 -3.59 14.43 16.38
CA LEU A 165 -3.93 13.27 15.56
C LEU A 165 -2.74 12.30 15.42
N ARG A 166 -1.54 12.82 15.16
CA ARG A 166 -0.32 11.99 15.01
C ARG A 166 0.12 11.27 16.29
N LYS A 167 -0.39 11.64 17.45
CA LYS A 167 0.00 11.10 18.76
C LYS A 167 -1.09 10.26 19.40
N ASN A 168 -2.26 10.22 18.81
CA ASN A 168 -3.43 9.55 19.36
C ASN A 168 -3.83 8.39 18.45
N ASP A 169 -3.46 7.18 18.87
CA ASP A 169 -3.71 5.97 18.09
C ASP A 169 -5.20 5.71 17.92
N THR A 170 -6.02 6.04 18.93
CA THR A 170 -7.48 5.88 18.85
C THR A 170 -8.05 6.77 17.73
N LEU A 171 -7.61 8.03 17.63
CA LEU A 171 -8.05 8.91 16.53
C LEU A 171 -7.51 8.47 15.16
N LEU A 172 -6.32 7.86 15.14
CA LEU A 172 -5.77 7.29 13.90
C LEU A 172 -6.50 6.03 13.43
N GLU A 173 -7.09 5.29 14.34
CA GLU A 173 -7.93 4.12 14.03
C GLU A 173 -9.33 4.49 13.52
N GLU A 174 -9.78 5.73 13.77
CA GLU A 174 -11.04 6.27 13.25
C GLU A 174 -10.94 6.69 11.76
N ILE A 175 -9.72 6.92 11.26
CA ILE A 175 -9.41 7.30 9.88
C ILE A 175 -9.36 6.06 8.98
#